data_ffa281c2bd0dcbfefafc219bff30f3ba
#
_entry.id   ffa281c2bd0dcbfefafc219bff30f3ba
#
_cell.length_a   1.000
_cell.length_b   1.000
_cell.length_c   1.000
_cell.angle_alpha   90.00
_cell.angle_beta   90.00
_cell.angle_gamma   90.00
#
_symmetry.space_group_name_H-M   'P 1'
#
loop_
_entity.id
_entity.type
_entity.pdbx_description
1 polymer ?
#
loop_
_entity_poly.entity_id
_entity_poly.type
_entity_poly.pdbx_seq_one_letter_code
_entity_poly.pdbx_strand_id
1 'polypeptide(L)'
;MRRRLLVLGGALFLAIGGTIGEEIINSSDQLCAATAKTSFAEDVMPILVGRCFSCHQPGGQGNEKSGLDLSSYEGVMKGTKSGKMVIPGDPEGSNLMWLLDWRGAPETHMPLGKKKLSTCDRDAIRAWIREGAKNN
;
A
#
# COMPACT_ATOMS: atom_id res chain seq x y z
N MET A 1 -24.31 83.46 3.85
CA MET A 1 -24.58 82.36 2.92
C MET A 1 -23.38 81.46 2.86
N ARG A 2 -23.42 80.33 3.57
CA ARG A 2 -22.24 79.39 3.63
C ARG A 2 -22.70 78.06 2.98
N ARG A 3 -22.12 77.76 1.80
CA ARG A 3 -22.29 76.48 1.14
C ARG A 3 -21.45 75.43 1.83
N ARG A 4 -22.08 74.39 2.31
CA ARG A 4 -21.36 73.22 2.85
C ARG A 4 -21.14 72.24 1.68
N LEU A 5 -19.87 71.91 1.45
CA LEU A 5 -19.42 70.94 0.50
C LEU A 5 -19.43 69.55 1.19
N LEU A 6 -20.24 68.65 0.69
CA LEU A 6 -20.26 67.24 1.12
C LEU A 6 -19.22 66.50 0.33
N VAL A 7 -18.20 65.99 1.02
CA VAL A 7 -17.19 65.08 0.44
C VAL A 7 -17.75 63.67 0.65
N LEU A 8 -18.12 63.03 -0.45
CA LEU A 8 -18.44 61.62 -0.48
C LEU A 8 -17.15 60.80 -0.59
N GLY A 9 -16.72 60.21 0.53
CA GLY A 9 -15.63 59.26 0.57
C GLY A 9 -16.08 57.91 0.06
N GLY A 10 -15.70 57.55 -1.18
CA GLY A 10 -15.90 56.22 -1.71
C GLY A 10 -14.84 55.29 -1.14
N ALA A 11 -15.27 54.34 -0.32
CA ALA A 11 -14.42 53.26 0.13
C ALA A 11 -14.33 52.21 -1.00
N LEU A 12 -13.15 52.14 -1.62
CA LEU A 12 -12.80 51.10 -2.59
C LEU A 12 -12.47 49.79 -1.83
N PHE A 13 -13.41 48.87 -1.76
CA PHE A 13 -13.17 47.51 -1.30
C PHE A 13 -12.42 46.75 -2.39
N LEU A 14 -11.14 46.57 -2.25
CA LEU A 14 -10.35 45.59 -3.01
C LEU A 14 -10.75 44.20 -2.49
N ALA A 15 -11.63 43.50 -3.22
CA ALA A 15 -11.85 42.08 -3.04
C ALA A 15 -10.60 41.32 -3.53
N ILE A 16 -9.75 40.90 -2.59
CA ILE A 16 -8.70 39.92 -2.87
C ILE A 16 -9.40 38.57 -3.00
N GLY A 17 -9.75 38.21 -4.23
CA GLY A 17 -10.22 36.87 -4.58
C GLY A 17 -9.07 35.88 -4.48
N GLY A 18 -8.84 35.34 -3.29
CA GLY A 18 -8.01 34.16 -3.12
C GLY A 18 -8.81 32.96 -3.62
N THR A 19 -8.51 32.50 -4.84
CA THR A 19 -8.91 31.16 -5.28
C THR A 19 -8.15 30.17 -4.45
N ILE A 20 -8.79 29.67 -3.38
CA ILE A 20 -8.35 28.44 -2.71
C ILE A 20 -8.59 27.35 -3.75
N GLY A 21 -7.50 26.91 -4.42
CA GLY A 21 -7.53 25.70 -5.21
C GLY A 21 -7.89 24.56 -4.27
N GLU A 22 -9.13 24.08 -4.35
CA GLU A 22 -9.49 22.79 -3.79
C GLU A 22 -8.63 21.75 -4.53
N GLU A 23 -7.51 21.38 -3.92
CA GLU A 23 -6.83 20.15 -4.31
C GLU A 23 -7.83 19.01 -4.04
N ILE A 24 -8.40 18.51 -5.13
CA ILE A 24 -9.20 17.29 -5.10
C ILE A 24 -8.22 16.17 -4.78
N ILE A 25 -8.03 15.91 -3.48
CA ILE A 25 -7.30 14.73 -3.02
C ILE A 25 -8.11 13.55 -3.51
N ASN A 26 -7.54 12.81 -4.45
CA ASN A 26 -8.19 11.66 -5.05
C ASN A 26 -8.46 10.62 -3.95
N SER A 27 -9.72 10.43 -3.60
CA SER A 27 -10.18 9.56 -2.50
C SER A 27 -9.68 8.12 -2.56
N SER A 28 -9.19 7.67 -3.72
CA SER A 28 -8.64 6.32 -3.88
C SER A 28 -7.28 6.13 -3.22
N ASP A 29 -6.46 7.17 -3.09
CA ASP A 29 -5.16 7.08 -2.41
C ASP A 29 -5.29 7.18 -0.88
N GLN A 30 -6.36 7.80 -0.37
CA GLN A 30 -6.61 7.91 1.07
C GLN A 30 -7.08 6.61 1.73
N LEU A 31 -7.69 5.70 0.97
CA LEU A 31 -8.16 4.40 1.50
C LEU A 31 -7.03 3.41 1.81
N CYS A 32 -5.82 3.63 1.29
CA CYS A 32 -4.67 2.77 1.57
C CYS A 32 -3.85 3.24 2.78
N ALA A 33 -4.10 4.44 3.30
CA ALA A 33 -3.42 4.98 4.46
C ALA A 33 -3.98 4.38 5.75
N ALA A 34 -3.49 3.21 6.13
CA ALA A 34 -3.69 2.68 7.47
C ALA A 34 -3.02 3.64 8.46
N THR A 35 -3.82 4.40 9.21
CA THR A 35 -3.37 5.19 10.37
C THR A 35 -3.14 4.32 11.59
N ALA A 36 -3.54 3.05 11.53
CA ALA A 36 -3.36 2.02 12.54
C ALA A 36 -2.22 1.08 12.16
N LYS A 37 -1.66 0.39 13.14
CA LYS A 37 -0.64 -0.64 12.93
C LYS A 37 -1.21 -1.78 12.09
N THR A 38 -0.46 -2.19 11.08
CA THR A 38 -0.89 -3.23 10.15
C THR A 38 -0.95 -4.60 10.82
N SER A 39 -2.09 -5.28 10.69
CA SER A 39 -2.32 -6.62 11.22
C SER A 39 -2.03 -7.69 10.17
N PHE A 40 -1.34 -8.75 10.58
CA PHE A 40 -1.19 -9.92 9.71
C PHE A 40 -2.55 -10.58 9.43
N ALA A 41 -3.36 -10.77 10.47
CA ALA A 41 -4.63 -11.49 10.36
C ALA A 41 -5.69 -10.69 9.58
N GLU A 42 -5.77 -9.37 9.77
CA GLU A 42 -6.83 -8.54 9.21
C GLU A 42 -6.47 -7.90 7.87
N ASP A 43 -5.19 -7.53 7.68
CA ASP A 43 -4.77 -6.79 6.49
C ASP A 43 -3.98 -7.65 5.49
N VAL A 44 -3.07 -8.52 5.95
CA VAL A 44 -2.18 -9.27 5.08
C VAL A 44 -2.79 -10.61 4.65
N MET A 45 -3.31 -11.39 5.60
CA MET A 45 -3.84 -12.73 5.32
C MET A 45 -4.96 -12.73 4.27
N PRO A 46 -5.94 -11.79 4.27
CA PRO A 46 -6.97 -11.74 3.23
C PRO A 46 -6.39 -11.54 1.82
N ILE A 47 -5.31 -10.75 1.68
CA ILE A 47 -4.61 -10.57 0.40
C ILE A 47 -3.98 -11.89 -0.04
N LEU A 48 -3.28 -12.57 0.87
CA LEU A 48 -2.64 -13.86 0.58
C LEU A 48 -3.66 -14.92 0.17
N VAL A 49 -4.78 -15.01 0.90
CA VAL A 49 -5.89 -15.95 0.58
C VAL A 49 -6.48 -15.65 -0.79
N GLY A 50 -6.78 -14.39 -1.08
CA GLY A 50 -7.43 -14.01 -2.33
C GLY A 50 -6.54 -14.06 -3.56
N ARG A 51 -5.24 -13.94 -3.41
CA ARG A 51 -4.32 -13.73 -4.53
C ARG A 51 -3.24 -14.80 -4.70
N CYS A 52 -2.89 -15.54 -3.65
CA CYS A 52 -1.69 -16.38 -3.61
C CYS A 52 -1.97 -17.84 -3.27
N PHE A 53 -3.00 -18.10 -2.47
CA PHE A 53 -3.36 -19.42 -1.92
C PHE A 53 -3.45 -20.50 -2.96
N SER A 54 -4.14 -20.26 -4.08
CA SER A 54 -4.36 -21.28 -5.11
C SER A 54 -3.07 -21.96 -5.58
N CYS A 55 -1.92 -21.27 -5.46
CA CYS A 55 -0.61 -21.80 -5.87
C CYS A 55 0.32 -22.05 -4.67
N HIS A 56 0.21 -21.29 -3.59
CA HIS A 56 1.16 -21.31 -2.47
C HIS A 56 0.56 -21.86 -1.16
N GLN A 57 -0.34 -22.82 -1.26
CA GLN A 57 -0.77 -23.68 -0.14
C GLN A 57 -0.16 -25.08 -0.32
N PRO A 58 -0.13 -25.93 0.72
CA PRO A 58 0.33 -27.33 0.58
C PRO A 58 -0.36 -28.05 -0.58
N GLY A 59 0.43 -28.64 -1.48
CA GLY A 59 -0.06 -29.27 -2.71
C GLY A 59 -0.31 -28.31 -3.89
N GLY A 60 -0.16 -27.01 -3.72
CA GLY A 60 -0.23 -26.05 -4.82
C GLY A 60 1.07 -26.00 -5.62
N GLN A 61 0.98 -25.72 -6.92
CA GLN A 61 2.17 -25.72 -7.83
C GLN A 61 3.30 -24.81 -7.36
N GLY A 62 2.98 -23.64 -6.83
CA GLY A 62 3.97 -22.68 -6.33
C GLY A 62 4.65 -23.19 -5.06
N ASN A 63 3.88 -23.86 -4.17
CA ASN A 63 4.42 -24.51 -2.99
C ASN A 63 5.31 -25.69 -3.36
N GLU A 64 4.87 -26.56 -4.26
CA GLU A 64 5.68 -27.72 -4.70
C GLU A 64 7.01 -27.30 -5.31
N LYS A 65 7.00 -26.26 -6.14
CA LYS A 65 8.23 -25.74 -6.77
C LYS A 65 9.16 -25.05 -5.78
N SER A 66 8.64 -24.12 -5.00
CA SER A 66 9.45 -23.23 -4.17
C SER A 66 9.55 -23.64 -2.70
N GLY A 67 8.60 -24.43 -2.22
CA GLY A 67 8.42 -24.71 -0.79
C GLY A 67 7.72 -23.59 -0.02
N LEU A 68 7.37 -22.48 -0.68
CA LEU A 68 6.69 -21.36 -0.04
C LEU A 68 5.26 -21.73 0.27
N ASP A 69 4.92 -21.69 1.55
CA ASP A 69 3.55 -21.86 2.05
C ASP A 69 3.04 -20.52 2.58
N LEU A 70 1.99 -20.00 1.95
CA LEU A 70 1.35 -18.75 2.34
C LEU A 70 0.01 -18.98 3.07
N SER A 71 -0.23 -20.20 3.57
CA SER A 71 -1.46 -20.57 4.27
C SER A 71 -1.45 -20.19 5.76
N SER A 72 -0.29 -19.83 6.28
CA SER A 72 -0.12 -19.46 7.69
C SER A 72 1.00 -18.43 7.85
N TYR A 73 0.99 -17.74 8.98
CA TYR A 73 2.09 -16.85 9.38
C TYR A 73 3.43 -17.59 9.40
N GLU A 74 3.44 -18.77 10.00
CA GLU A 74 4.63 -19.63 10.13
C GLU A 74 5.20 -20.00 8.74
N GLY A 75 4.32 -20.35 7.78
CA GLY A 75 4.69 -20.65 6.43
C GLY A 75 5.30 -19.44 5.70
N VAL A 76 4.70 -18.26 5.84
CA VAL A 76 5.23 -17.00 5.29
C VAL A 76 6.63 -16.71 5.84
N MET A 77 6.81 -16.83 7.15
CA MET A 77 8.08 -16.51 7.83
C MET A 77 9.15 -17.58 7.66
N LYS A 78 8.74 -18.83 7.40
CA LYS A 78 9.67 -19.92 7.03
C LYS A 78 10.32 -19.65 5.68
N GLY A 79 9.54 -19.16 4.72
CA GLY A 79 10.00 -18.84 3.36
C GLY A 79 10.04 -20.04 2.44
N THR A 80 11.02 -20.05 1.52
CA THR A 80 11.21 -21.07 0.47
C THR A 80 12.29 -22.08 0.84
N LYS A 81 12.45 -23.09 -0.02
CA LYS A 81 13.59 -24.04 0.03
C LYS A 81 14.95 -23.32 -0.07
N SER A 82 14.97 -22.14 -0.69
CA SER A 82 16.19 -21.33 -0.92
C SER A 82 16.43 -20.25 0.13
N GLY A 83 15.49 -20.04 1.05
CA GLY A 83 15.64 -19.06 2.11
C GLY A 83 14.39 -18.24 2.40
N LYS A 84 14.55 -17.29 3.30
CA LYS A 84 13.47 -16.42 3.75
C LYS A 84 13.01 -15.46 2.66
N MET A 85 11.71 -15.22 2.60
CA MET A 85 11.09 -14.28 1.68
C MET A 85 10.78 -12.93 2.36
N VAL A 86 10.70 -12.92 3.68
CA VAL A 86 10.41 -11.74 4.51
C VAL A 86 11.56 -11.51 5.48
N ILE A 87 12.06 -10.29 5.51
CA ILE A 87 13.02 -9.78 6.49
C ILE A 87 12.28 -8.76 7.35
N PRO A 88 11.93 -9.09 8.62
CA PRO A 88 11.24 -8.17 9.50
C PRO A 88 11.94 -6.81 9.63
N GLY A 89 11.21 -5.73 9.41
CA GLY A 89 11.74 -4.37 9.44
C GLY A 89 12.33 -3.87 8.11
N ASP A 90 12.58 -4.78 7.15
CA ASP A 90 13.19 -4.42 5.86
C ASP A 90 12.34 -4.91 4.67
N PRO A 91 11.34 -4.14 4.24
CA PRO A 91 10.55 -4.50 3.07
C PRO A 91 11.34 -4.45 1.76
N GLU A 92 12.34 -3.56 1.65
CA GLU A 92 13.11 -3.41 0.42
C GLU A 92 14.09 -4.57 0.21
N GLY A 93 14.63 -5.12 1.29
CA GLY A 93 15.45 -6.34 1.28
C GLY A 93 14.63 -7.64 1.24
N SER A 94 13.31 -7.56 1.43
CA SER A 94 12.43 -8.73 1.40
C SER A 94 12.14 -9.19 -0.02
N ASN A 95 12.54 -10.42 -0.37
CA ASN A 95 12.27 -11.00 -1.69
C ASN A 95 10.78 -11.05 -2.03
N LEU A 96 9.91 -11.18 -1.03
CA LEU A 96 8.46 -11.12 -1.24
C LEU A 96 8.07 -9.81 -1.92
N MET A 97 8.52 -8.66 -1.42
CA MET A 97 8.22 -7.37 -2.02
C MET A 97 8.86 -7.21 -3.40
N TRP A 98 10.09 -7.72 -3.56
CA TRP A 98 10.77 -7.67 -4.85
C TRP A 98 9.96 -8.34 -5.97
N LEU A 99 9.36 -9.52 -5.68
CA LEU A 99 8.51 -10.25 -6.62
C LEU A 99 7.14 -9.58 -6.85
N LEU A 100 6.54 -9.03 -5.77
CA LEU A 100 5.23 -8.35 -5.84
C LEU A 100 5.32 -7.00 -6.55
N ASP A 101 6.43 -6.31 -6.43
CA ASP A 101 6.70 -5.05 -7.14
C ASP A 101 7.12 -5.25 -8.59
N TRP A 102 7.36 -6.50 -8.99
CA TRP A 102 7.79 -6.85 -10.34
C TRP A 102 9.14 -6.22 -10.70
N ARG A 103 10.09 -6.25 -9.77
CA ARG A 103 11.43 -5.66 -9.96
C ARG A 103 12.34 -6.55 -10.80
N GLY A 104 12.04 -7.84 -10.93
CA GLY A 104 12.81 -8.80 -11.70
C GLY A 104 12.29 -9.04 -13.10
N ALA A 105 12.80 -10.10 -13.72
CA ALA A 105 12.36 -10.56 -15.02
C ALA A 105 10.89 -11.05 -14.98
N PRO A 106 10.15 -10.93 -16.10
CA PRO A 106 8.72 -11.23 -16.14
C PRO A 106 8.31 -12.60 -15.59
N GLU A 107 9.15 -13.61 -15.75
CA GLU A 107 8.95 -14.96 -15.23
C GLU A 107 9.00 -15.07 -13.71
N THR A 108 9.49 -14.04 -13.03
CA THR A 108 9.52 -13.95 -11.56
C THR A 108 8.39 -13.08 -11.00
N HIS A 109 7.59 -12.46 -11.85
CA HIS A 109 6.50 -11.59 -11.42
C HIS A 109 5.41 -12.38 -10.69
N MET A 110 5.09 -11.96 -9.47
CA MET A 110 4.02 -12.57 -8.68
C MET A 110 2.83 -11.62 -8.55
N PRO A 111 1.60 -12.15 -8.61
CA PRO A 111 1.19 -13.54 -8.91
C PRO A 111 1.47 -13.92 -10.37
N LEU A 112 2.09 -15.09 -10.57
CA LEU A 112 2.52 -15.53 -11.90
C LEU A 112 1.35 -15.65 -12.88
N GLY A 113 1.49 -15.06 -14.07
CA GLY A 113 0.48 -15.09 -15.12
C GLY A 113 -0.83 -14.34 -14.79
N LYS A 114 -0.85 -13.55 -13.73
CA LYS A 114 -2.02 -12.75 -13.31
C LYS A 114 -1.67 -11.26 -13.27
N LYS A 115 -2.70 -10.42 -13.05
CA LYS A 115 -2.47 -8.98 -12.85
C LYS A 115 -1.67 -8.74 -11.57
N LYS A 116 -0.79 -7.74 -11.62
CA LYS A 116 -0.07 -7.20 -10.44
C LYS A 116 -1.07 -6.88 -9.32
N LEU A 117 -0.65 -7.04 -8.08
CA LEU A 117 -1.44 -6.60 -6.94
C LEU A 117 -1.69 -5.08 -7.03
N SER A 118 -2.81 -4.64 -6.48
CA SER A 118 -3.08 -3.20 -6.33
C SER A 118 -1.97 -2.52 -5.52
N THR A 119 -1.85 -1.22 -5.63
CA THR A 119 -0.92 -0.45 -4.81
C THR A 119 -1.27 -0.63 -3.33
N CYS A 120 -2.56 -0.57 -2.97
CA CYS A 120 -3.02 -0.78 -1.61
C CYS A 120 -2.61 -2.14 -1.03
N ASP A 121 -2.82 -3.24 -1.78
CA ASP A 121 -2.43 -4.58 -1.31
C ASP A 121 -0.92 -4.67 -1.06
N ARG A 122 -0.13 -4.11 -1.97
CA ARG A 122 1.34 -4.12 -1.82
C ARG A 122 1.81 -3.25 -0.67
N ASP A 123 1.16 -2.11 -0.46
CA ASP A 123 1.51 -1.18 0.61
C ASP A 123 1.11 -1.72 1.98
N ALA A 124 0.00 -2.45 2.09
CA ALA A 124 -0.36 -3.17 3.31
C ALA A 124 0.71 -4.22 3.69
N ILE A 125 1.14 -5.06 2.73
CA ILE A 125 2.20 -6.04 2.96
C ILE A 125 3.52 -5.34 3.31
N ARG A 126 3.86 -4.26 2.61
CA ARG A 126 5.07 -3.46 2.86
C ARG A 126 5.08 -2.84 4.27
N ALA A 127 3.93 -2.28 4.68
CA ALA A 127 3.77 -1.69 6.00
C ALA A 127 3.91 -2.75 7.10
N TRP A 128 3.25 -3.90 6.94
CA TRP A 128 3.40 -5.02 7.87
C TRP A 128 4.86 -5.47 8.04
N ILE A 129 5.60 -5.63 6.94
CA ILE A 129 7.02 -5.99 6.98
C ILE A 129 7.83 -4.90 7.71
N ARG A 130 7.61 -3.61 7.38
CA ARG A 130 8.30 -2.48 8.00
C ARG A 130 8.07 -2.42 9.51
N GLU A 131 6.89 -2.78 9.97
CA GLU A 131 6.50 -2.81 11.37
C GLU A 131 7.00 -4.06 12.12
N GLY A 132 7.82 -4.88 11.47
CA GLY A 132 8.48 -6.04 12.06
C GLY A 132 7.82 -7.38 11.72
N ALA A 133 6.93 -7.43 10.75
CA ALA A 133 6.27 -8.65 10.26
C ALA A 133 5.69 -9.50 11.39
N LYS A 134 4.90 -8.90 12.27
CA LYS A 134 4.37 -9.58 13.47
C LYS A 134 3.17 -10.46 13.15
N ASN A 135 2.98 -11.51 13.96
CA ASN A 135 1.76 -12.31 13.98
C ASN A 135 0.75 -11.64 14.91
N ASN A 136 -0.11 -10.78 14.40
CA ASN A 136 -1.05 -9.97 15.17
C ASN A 136 -2.40 -9.84 14.46
#